data_9b47669317a96c1e53ceff1692181065
#
_entry.id   9b47669317a96c1e53ceff1692181065
#
_cell.length_a   1.000
_cell.length_b   1.000
_cell.length_c   1.000
_cell.angle_alpha   90.00
_cell.angle_beta   90.00
_cell.angle_gamma   90.00
#
_symmetry.space_group_name_H-M   'P 1'
#
loop_
_entity.id
_entity.type
_entity.pdbx_description
1 polymer ?
#
loop_
_entity_poly.entity_id
_entity_poly.type
_entity_poly.pdbx_seq_one_letter_code
_entity_poly.pdbx_strand_id
1 'polypeptide(L)'
;RRQRQMCIRDSEYILRGHTPDVIIGDGDSLSPEYKELFSPIVHQIADQETNDQTKAVHFLQKKGFRRIAIVGATGKREDHTLGNISLLIDYMKDGIEVRTITDYGMFIPAKDTQTFASHPGQQVSIFNFGAKGLQGEGLVYPLSDFTNWWQGTLNEATANEFTVHCTGEYLVFLASI
;
A
#
# COMPACT_ATOMS: atom_id res chain seq x y z
N ARG A 1 -13.79 14.95 1.34
CA ARG A 1 -14.02 14.48 -0.06
C ARG A 1 -13.06 13.33 -0.33
N ARG A 2 -13.54 12.15 -0.73
CA ARG A 2 -12.69 11.09 -1.29
C ARG A 2 -12.38 11.47 -2.73
N GLN A 3 -11.12 11.61 -3.09
CA GLN A 3 -10.68 11.73 -4.48
C GLN A 3 -10.35 10.34 -4.99
N ARG A 4 -10.82 10.00 -6.19
CA ARG A 4 -10.51 8.75 -6.88
C ARG A 4 -9.41 9.03 -7.89
N GLN A 5 -8.22 8.59 -7.59
CA GLN A 5 -7.09 8.70 -8.47
C GLN A 5 -6.68 7.31 -8.95
N MET A 6 -6.21 7.24 -10.16
CA MET A 6 -5.76 6.00 -10.78
C MET A 6 -4.42 6.16 -11.49
N CYS A 7 -3.60 5.12 -11.38
CA CYS A 7 -2.43 4.86 -12.20
C CYS A 7 -2.44 3.37 -12.61
N ILE A 8 -1.71 2.93 -13.58
CA ILE A 8 -1.44 1.54 -14.01
C ILE A 8 -2.64 0.65 -14.42
N ARG A 9 -3.86 0.83 -13.90
CA ARG A 9 -5.06 0.04 -14.23
C ARG A 9 -6.24 0.90 -14.69
N ASP A 10 -5.95 2.03 -15.25
CA ASP A 10 -6.97 3.00 -15.70
C ASP A 10 -8.00 2.36 -16.62
N SER A 11 -7.53 1.58 -17.59
CA SER A 11 -8.40 0.92 -18.56
C SER A 11 -9.38 -0.07 -17.91
N GLU A 12 -8.94 -0.88 -16.92
CA GLU A 12 -9.80 -1.86 -16.26
C GLU A 12 -10.86 -1.21 -15.36
N TYR A 13 -10.51 -0.14 -14.66
CA TYR A 13 -11.45 0.61 -13.83
C TYR A 13 -12.51 1.32 -14.65
N ILE A 14 -12.09 1.93 -15.76
CA ILE A 14 -12.99 2.60 -16.72
C ILE A 14 -13.90 1.57 -17.40
N LEU A 15 -13.36 0.42 -17.82
CA LEU A 15 -14.15 -0.67 -18.41
C LEU A 15 -15.21 -1.23 -17.45
N ARG A 16 -14.99 -1.14 -16.14
CA ARG A 16 -15.98 -1.49 -15.11
C ARG A 16 -17.01 -0.39 -14.85
N GLY A 17 -17.04 0.68 -15.67
CA GLY A 17 -18.01 1.77 -15.58
C GLY A 17 -17.71 2.82 -14.52
N HIS A 18 -16.48 2.89 -14.03
CA HIS A 18 -16.08 3.91 -13.06
C HIS A 18 -15.39 5.09 -13.73
N THR A 19 -15.63 6.29 -13.23
CA THR A 19 -14.95 7.51 -13.69
C THR A 19 -13.95 7.98 -12.64
N PRO A 20 -12.63 8.10 -12.96
CA PRO A 20 -11.67 8.69 -12.05
C PRO A 20 -11.83 10.20 -11.98
N ASP A 21 -11.43 10.82 -10.85
CA ASP A 21 -11.35 12.27 -10.73
C ASP A 21 -10.08 12.82 -11.41
N VAL A 22 -9.03 12.02 -11.51
CA VAL A 22 -7.74 12.36 -12.13
C VAL A 22 -7.00 11.09 -12.55
N ILE A 23 -6.27 11.18 -13.65
CA ILE A 23 -5.38 10.13 -14.17
C ILE A 23 -3.95 10.67 -14.17
N ILE A 24 -3.03 9.93 -13.57
CA ILE A 24 -1.61 10.32 -13.44
C ILE A 24 -0.74 9.23 -14.07
N GLY A 25 0.21 9.63 -14.90
CA GLY A 25 1.18 8.71 -15.52
C GLY A 25 1.75 9.28 -16.82
N ASP A 26 2.43 8.43 -17.58
CA ASP A 26 2.89 8.75 -18.95
C ASP A 26 1.75 8.65 -19.99
N GLY A 27 0.65 8.04 -19.60
CA GLY A 27 -0.52 7.82 -20.46
C GLY A 27 -0.33 6.71 -21.50
N ASP A 28 0.78 5.97 -21.47
CA ASP A 28 1.07 4.93 -22.49
C ASP A 28 0.13 3.72 -22.39
N SER A 29 -0.42 3.49 -21.21
CA SER A 29 -1.40 2.42 -20.95
C SER A 29 -2.84 2.76 -21.40
N LEU A 30 -3.14 4.02 -21.72
CA LEU A 30 -4.46 4.45 -22.20
C LEU A 30 -4.57 4.27 -23.73
N SER A 31 -5.71 3.72 -24.18
CA SER A 31 -6.02 3.74 -25.60
C SER A 31 -6.16 5.17 -26.12
N PRO A 32 -5.92 5.42 -27.43
CA PRO A 32 -6.11 6.76 -28.01
C PRO A 32 -7.49 7.35 -27.72
N GLU A 33 -8.54 6.54 -27.77
CA GLU A 33 -9.91 6.91 -27.49
C GLU A 33 -10.10 7.38 -26.04
N TYR A 34 -9.51 6.69 -25.06
CA TYR A 34 -9.57 7.09 -23.67
C TYR A 34 -8.70 8.31 -23.38
N LYS A 35 -7.56 8.46 -24.07
CA LYS A 35 -6.74 9.68 -23.96
C LYS A 35 -7.52 10.91 -24.38
N GLU A 36 -8.30 10.83 -25.45
CA GLU A 36 -9.16 11.93 -25.92
C GLU A 36 -10.30 12.19 -24.93
N LEU A 37 -11.04 11.14 -24.54
CA LEU A 37 -12.20 11.24 -23.65
C LEU A 37 -11.85 11.81 -22.27
N PHE A 38 -10.72 11.42 -21.72
CA PHE A 38 -10.28 11.83 -20.38
C PHE A 38 -9.21 12.93 -20.39
N SER A 39 -8.92 13.54 -21.55
CA SER A 39 -7.89 14.58 -21.68
C SER A 39 -7.95 15.69 -20.63
N PRO A 40 -9.13 16.15 -20.15
CA PRO A 40 -9.21 17.20 -19.12
C PRO A 40 -8.71 16.77 -17.73
N ILE A 41 -8.63 15.47 -17.45
CA ILE A 41 -8.25 14.91 -16.13
C ILE A 41 -6.94 14.11 -16.17
N VAL A 42 -6.32 13.99 -17.34
CA VAL A 42 -5.01 13.34 -17.51
C VAL A 42 -3.91 14.33 -17.19
N HIS A 43 -3.07 14.00 -16.24
CA HIS A 43 -1.86 14.74 -15.89
C HIS A 43 -0.63 13.92 -16.25
N GLN A 44 -0.01 14.25 -17.36
CA GLN A 44 1.24 13.62 -17.76
C GLN A 44 2.40 14.12 -16.89
N ILE A 45 3.13 13.18 -16.29
CA ILE A 45 4.34 13.44 -15.52
C ILE A 45 5.49 12.73 -16.22
N ALA A 46 6.36 13.52 -16.82
CA ALA A 46 7.51 13.05 -17.64
C ALA A 46 8.67 12.46 -16.81
N ASP A 47 8.52 12.37 -15.49
CA ASP A 47 9.54 11.77 -14.63
C ASP A 47 9.70 10.27 -14.93
N GLN A 48 10.91 9.87 -15.30
CA GLN A 48 11.27 8.47 -15.62
C GLN A 48 11.94 7.74 -14.43
N GLU A 49 12.25 8.44 -13.35
CA GLU A 49 12.96 7.88 -12.20
C GLU A 49 11.99 7.26 -11.17
N THR A 50 10.74 7.72 -11.14
CA THR A 50 9.73 7.21 -10.22
C THR A 50 8.67 6.40 -10.96
N ASN A 51 8.12 5.39 -10.28
CA ASN A 51 7.01 4.62 -10.84
C ASN A 51 5.68 5.41 -10.75
N ASP A 52 4.67 4.97 -11.48
CA ASP A 52 3.38 5.66 -11.55
C ASP A 52 2.67 5.73 -10.20
N GLN A 53 2.82 4.69 -9.34
CA GLN A 53 2.28 4.73 -7.98
C GLN A 53 2.87 5.91 -7.19
N THR A 54 4.17 6.13 -7.26
CA THR A 54 4.85 7.25 -6.59
C THR A 54 4.41 8.59 -7.16
N LYS A 55 4.32 8.71 -8.48
CA LYS A 55 3.79 9.92 -9.14
C LYS A 55 2.40 10.26 -8.61
N ALA A 56 1.53 9.27 -8.53
CA ALA A 56 0.17 9.41 -8.04
C ALA A 56 0.10 9.82 -6.57
N VAL A 57 0.88 9.18 -5.70
CA VAL A 57 0.96 9.50 -4.27
C VAL A 57 1.48 10.93 -4.07
N HIS A 58 2.55 11.33 -4.76
CA HIS A 58 3.10 12.68 -4.66
C HIS A 58 2.13 13.74 -5.19
N PHE A 59 1.39 13.44 -6.25
CA PHE A 59 0.35 14.34 -6.74
C PHE A 59 -0.71 14.59 -5.66
N LEU A 60 -1.24 13.53 -5.03
CA LEU A 60 -2.20 13.67 -3.94
C LEU A 60 -1.62 14.42 -2.74
N GLN A 61 -0.37 14.13 -2.38
CA GLN A 61 0.33 14.83 -1.30
C GLN A 61 0.43 16.33 -1.57
N LYS A 62 0.80 16.74 -2.79
CA LYS A 62 0.83 18.15 -3.23
C LYS A 62 -0.56 18.80 -3.18
N LYS A 63 -1.65 18.05 -3.36
CA LYS A 63 -3.03 18.50 -3.20
C LYS A 63 -3.50 18.56 -1.74
N GLY A 64 -2.63 18.22 -0.78
CA GLY A 64 -2.93 18.26 0.65
C GLY A 64 -3.53 16.99 1.24
N PHE A 65 -3.65 15.92 0.46
CA PHE A 65 -4.10 14.63 0.99
C PHE A 65 -3.00 13.98 1.83
N ARG A 66 -3.35 13.50 3.01
CA ARG A 66 -2.43 12.82 3.94
C ARG A 66 -2.86 11.39 4.24
N ARG A 67 -4.05 10.99 3.84
CA ARG A 67 -4.60 9.63 4.02
C ARG A 67 -4.92 9.05 2.66
N ILE A 68 -4.16 8.04 2.25
CA ILE A 68 -4.21 7.47 0.90
C ILE A 68 -4.43 5.95 1.00
N ALA A 69 -5.43 5.45 0.30
CA ALA A 69 -5.61 4.02 0.08
C ALA A 69 -5.25 3.69 -1.38
N ILE A 70 -4.31 2.76 -1.55
CA ILE A 70 -3.88 2.27 -2.86
C ILE A 70 -4.62 0.96 -3.14
N VAL A 71 -5.19 0.84 -4.33
CA VAL A 71 -5.84 -0.38 -4.81
C VAL A 71 -5.24 -0.79 -6.16
N GLY A 72 -5.25 -2.09 -6.45
CA GLY A 72 -4.74 -2.59 -7.74
C GLY A 72 -3.21 -2.54 -7.90
N ALA A 73 -2.45 -2.35 -6.84
CA ALA A 73 -0.98 -2.34 -6.87
C ALA A 73 -0.35 -3.73 -6.97
N THR A 74 -1.15 -4.79 -6.87
CA THR A 74 -0.73 -6.20 -6.87
C THR A 74 -1.44 -6.99 -7.96
N GLY A 75 -1.04 -8.26 -8.17
CA GLY A 75 -1.74 -9.20 -9.05
C GLY A 75 -1.40 -9.10 -10.53
N LYS A 76 -0.24 -8.53 -10.88
CA LYS A 76 0.43 -8.63 -12.19
C LYS A 76 1.88 -9.08 -11.97
N ARG A 77 2.85 -8.47 -12.63
CA ARG A 77 4.28 -8.81 -12.45
C ARG A 77 4.68 -8.71 -10.97
N GLU A 78 5.35 -9.75 -10.48
CA GLU A 78 5.72 -9.89 -9.07
C GLU A 78 6.77 -8.86 -8.64
N ASP A 79 7.71 -8.52 -9.50
CA ASP A 79 8.73 -7.50 -9.26
C ASP A 79 8.10 -6.10 -9.05
N HIS A 80 7.11 -5.73 -9.86
CA HIS A 80 6.34 -4.51 -9.67
C HIS A 80 5.52 -4.55 -8.37
N THR A 81 4.95 -5.71 -8.04
CA THR A 81 4.21 -5.91 -6.77
C THR A 81 5.12 -5.68 -5.57
N LEU A 82 6.32 -6.27 -5.56
CA LEU A 82 7.30 -6.10 -4.49
C LEU A 82 7.77 -4.64 -4.39
N GLY A 83 8.06 -4.01 -5.53
CA GLY A 83 8.42 -2.60 -5.60
C GLY A 83 7.33 -1.69 -5.01
N ASN A 84 6.08 -1.88 -5.44
CA ASN A 84 4.94 -1.09 -4.97
C ASN A 84 4.69 -1.24 -3.47
N ILE A 85 4.84 -2.47 -2.93
CA ILE A 85 4.68 -2.74 -1.50
C ILE A 85 5.80 -2.09 -0.70
N SER A 86 7.06 -2.20 -1.15
CA SER A 86 8.21 -1.63 -0.45
C SER A 86 8.14 -0.11 -0.31
N LEU A 87 7.60 0.59 -1.31
CA LEU A 87 7.42 2.05 -1.32
C LEU A 87 6.47 2.57 -0.24
N LEU A 88 5.64 1.72 0.37
CA LEU A 88 4.75 2.13 1.46
C LEU A 88 5.52 2.68 2.65
N ILE A 89 6.70 2.13 2.94
CA ILE A 89 7.58 2.61 4.00
C ILE A 89 8.06 4.04 3.72
N ASP A 90 8.41 4.34 2.47
CA ASP A 90 8.88 5.67 2.08
C ASP A 90 7.74 6.70 2.16
N TYR A 91 6.54 6.35 1.69
CA TYR A 91 5.37 7.24 1.81
C TYR A 91 5.00 7.52 3.26
N MET A 92 5.11 6.53 4.15
CA MET A 92 4.92 6.73 5.59
C MET A 92 5.97 7.70 6.16
N LYS A 93 7.25 7.56 5.77
CA LYS A 93 8.33 8.49 6.18
C LYS A 93 8.06 9.92 5.71
N ASP A 94 7.41 10.08 4.55
CA ASP A 94 6.98 11.38 4.03
C ASP A 94 5.71 11.94 4.72
N GLY A 95 5.27 11.31 5.80
CA GLY A 95 4.13 11.74 6.60
C GLY A 95 2.77 11.42 6.00
N ILE A 96 2.68 10.40 5.15
CA ILE A 96 1.43 9.94 4.54
C ILE A 96 0.92 8.71 5.30
N GLU A 97 -0.32 8.76 5.79
CA GLU A 97 -1.05 7.59 6.26
C GLU A 97 -1.51 6.78 5.05
N VAL A 98 -0.71 5.81 4.65
CA VAL A 98 -0.94 5.01 3.45
C VAL A 98 -1.29 3.56 3.80
N ARG A 99 -2.12 2.93 2.97
CA ARG A 99 -2.36 1.48 2.99
C ARG A 99 -2.59 0.97 1.58
N THR A 100 -2.17 -0.25 1.29
CA THR A 100 -2.53 -0.95 0.05
C THR A 100 -3.60 -1.99 0.35
N ILE A 101 -4.71 -1.92 -0.35
CA ILE A 101 -5.84 -2.86 -0.23
C ILE A 101 -5.76 -3.83 -1.41
N THR A 102 -5.81 -5.12 -1.10
CA THR A 102 -5.77 -6.23 -2.07
C THR A 102 -7.03 -7.09 -1.94
N ASP A 103 -7.17 -8.07 -2.82
CA ASP A 103 -8.29 -9.03 -2.75
C ASP A 103 -8.22 -9.92 -1.50
N TYR A 104 -7.05 -10.03 -0.86
CA TYR A 104 -6.80 -10.94 0.27
C TYR A 104 -6.57 -10.24 1.61
N GLY A 105 -6.50 -8.91 1.62
CA GLY A 105 -6.21 -8.15 2.84
C GLY A 105 -5.62 -6.78 2.58
N MET A 106 -4.90 -6.24 3.55
CA MET A 106 -4.29 -4.92 3.41
C MET A 106 -2.87 -4.87 3.98
N PHE A 107 -2.00 -4.12 3.31
CA PHE A 107 -0.68 -3.74 3.81
C PHE A 107 -0.74 -2.38 4.49
N ILE A 108 -0.13 -2.30 5.67
CA ILE A 108 -0.04 -1.09 6.50
C ILE A 108 1.43 -0.91 6.90
N PRO A 109 2.11 0.14 6.43
CA PRO A 109 3.45 0.47 6.92
C PRO A 109 3.36 1.03 8.34
N ALA A 110 4.34 0.70 9.15
CA ALA A 110 4.38 1.09 10.54
C ALA A 110 5.81 1.40 10.99
N LYS A 111 5.93 2.19 12.05
CA LYS A 111 7.19 2.56 12.66
C LYS A 111 7.04 2.55 14.17
N ASP A 112 8.08 2.04 14.84
CA ASP A 112 8.15 1.97 16.30
C ASP A 112 6.97 1.16 16.90
N THR A 113 6.71 1.27 18.19
CA THR A 113 5.62 0.53 18.84
C THR A 113 4.25 1.01 18.35
N GLN A 114 3.43 0.08 17.81
CA GLN A 114 2.06 0.38 17.38
C GLN A 114 1.10 -0.77 17.69
N THR A 115 -0.16 -0.40 17.95
CA THR A 115 -1.28 -1.31 18.15
C THR A 115 -2.19 -1.30 16.91
N PHE A 116 -2.62 -2.47 16.48
CA PHE A 116 -3.46 -2.70 15.31
C PHE A 116 -4.77 -3.34 15.73
N ALA A 117 -5.87 -2.83 15.20
CA ALA A 117 -7.16 -3.50 15.32
C ALA A 117 -7.14 -4.83 14.54
N SER A 118 -7.70 -5.87 15.14
CA SER A 118 -7.79 -7.22 14.60
C SER A 118 -9.04 -7.92 15.10
N HIS A 119 -9.15 -9.21 14.86
CA HIS A 119 -10.10 -10.12 15.51
C HIS A 119 -9.39 -11.46 15.79
N PRO A 120 -9.85 -12.24 16.79
CA PRO A 120 -9.29 -13.56 17.04
C PRO A 120 -9.32 -14.43 15.79
N GLY A 121 -8.22 -15.11 15.47
CA GLY A 121 -8.06 -15.93 14.28
C GLY A 121 -7.67 -15.19 13.01
N GLN A 122 -7.57 -13.85 13.03
CA GLN A 122 -7.12 -13.10 11.86
C GLN A 122 -5.66 -13.40 11.55
N GLN A 123 -5.37 -13.80 10.31
CA GLN A 123 -3.99 -14.00 9.88
C GLN A 123 -3.27 -12.67 9.72
N VAL A 124 -2.06 -12.63 10.27
CA VAL A 124 -1.19 -11.44 10.30
C VAL A 124 0.18 -11.83 9.77
N SER A 125 0.76 -11.00 8.92
CA SER A 125 2.17 -11.13 8.54
C SER A 125 2.92 -9.84 8.85
N ILE A 126 4.15 -9.98 9.37
CA ILE A 126 5.02 -8.85 9.73
C ILE A 126 6.29 -8.95 8.90
N PHE A 127 6.58 -7.92 8.12
CA PHE A 127 7.77 -7.82 7.28
C PHE A 127 8.72 -6.77 7.88
N ASN A 128 9.91 -7.20 8.30
CA ASN A 128 10.89 -6.31 8.91
C ASN A 128 11.61 -5.47 7.84
N PHE A 129 11.59 -4.16 7.99
CA PHE A 129 12.29 -3.17 7.16
C PHE A 129 13.39 -2.44 7.95
N GLY A 130 14.01 -3.13 8.91
CA GLY A 130 15.09 -2.59 9.74
C GLY A 130 14.69 -2.32 11.19
N ALA A 131 13.49 -2.69 11.61
CA ALA A 131 13.07 -2.63 13.00
C ALA A 131 13.92 -3.56 13.89
N LYS A 132 14.13 -3.15 15.12
CA LYS A 132 14.90 -3.83 16.15
C LYS A 132 14.08 -4.00 17.42
N GLY A 133 14.34 -5.11 18.13
CA GLY A 133 13.64 -5.45 19.36
C GLY A 133 12.19 -5.86 19.13
N LEU A 134 11.87 -6.48 17.98
CA LEU A 134 10.51 -6.88 17.65
C LEU A 134 9.97 -7.88 18.68
N GLN A 135 8.90 -7.48 19.35
CA GLN A 135 8.10 -8.31 20.26
C GLN A 135 6.62 -8.11 19.95
N GLY A 136 5.81 -9.13 20.14
CA GLY A 136 4.38 -9.11 19.87
C GLY A 136 3.54 -9.39 21.09
N GLU A 137 2.47 -8.62 21.28
CA GLU A 137 1.38 -8.92 22.20
C GLU A 137 0.11 -9.21 21.41
N GLY A 138 -0.70 -10.18 21.83
CA GLY A 138 -1.94 -10.54 21.12
C GLY A 138 -1.72 -11.32 19.82
N LEU A 139 -0.56 -11.96 19.65
CA LEU A 139 -0.19 -12.84 18.54
C LEU A 139 0.11 -14.26 19.02
N VAL A 140 -0.21 -15.26 18.20
CA VAL A 140 0.04 -16.68 18.51
C VAL A 140 1.54 -16.97 18.54
N TYR A 141 2.29 -16.48 17.57
CA TYR A 141 3.72 -16.75 17.47
C TYR A 141 4.53 -15.52 17.90
N PRO A 142 5.64 -15.74 18.68
CA PRO A 142 6.50 -14.64 19.09
C PRO A 142 7.18 -13.99 17.87
N LEU A 143 7.39 -12.67 17.96
CA LEU A 143 8.17 -11.94 16.99
C LEU A 143 9.65 -11.93 17.38
N SER A 144 10.52 -11.73 16.41
CA SER A 144 11.95 -11.49 16.57
C SER A 144 12.44 -10.50 15.51
N ASP A 145 13.68 -10.10 15.59
CA ASP A 145 14.31 -9.23 14.57
C ASP A 145 14.56 -10.03 13.28
N PHE A 146 13.49 -10.38 12.59
CA PHE A 146 13.52 -11.20 11.39
C PHE A 146 14.55 -10.70 10.36
N THR A 147 15.34 -11.61 9.84
CA THR A 147 16.35 -11.35 8.81
C THR A 147 15.84 -11.65 7.40
N ASN A 148 14.74 -12.40 7.30
CA ASN A 148 14.05 -12.72 6.05
C ASN A 148 12.54 -12.53 6.20
N TRP A 149 11.90 -12.07 5.15
CA TRP A 149 10.48 -11.75 5.18
C TRP A 149 9.56 -12.93 5.49
N TRP A 150 9.90 -14.14 5.01
CA TRP A 150 9.08 -15.32 5.26
C TRP A 150 8.92 -15.65 6.76
N GLN A 151 9.88 -15.27 7.60
CA GLN A 151 9.89 -15.60 9.03
C GLN A 151 8.75 -14.94 9.81
N GLY A 152 8.27 -13.79 9.35
CA GLY A 152 7.17 -13.05 9.97
C GLY A 152 5.81 -13.32 9.30
N THR A 153 5.72 -14.25 8.37
CA THR A 153 4.45 -14.59 7.72
C THR A 153 3.64 -15.60 8.51
N LEU A 154 2.32 -15.65 8.26
CA LEU A 154 1.38 -16.65 8.79
C LEU A 154 1.28 -16.65 10.33
N ASN A 155 1.43 -15.51 10.97
CA ASN A 155 1.05 -15.33 12.36
C ASN A 155 -0.49 -15.14 12.46
N GLU A 156 -1.01 -15.14 13.67
CA GLU A 156 -2.45 -15.05 13.92
C GLU A 156 -2.70 -14.16 15.14
N ALA A 157 -3.68 -13.28 15.06
CA ALA A 157 -4.13 -12.46 16.17
C ALA A 157 -5.00 -13.29 17.14
N THR A 158 -4.78 -13.12 18.45
CA THR A 158 -5.51 -13.83 19.49
C THR A 158 -6.65 -13.00 20.10
N ALA A 159 -6.73 -11.71 19.77
CA ALA A 159 -7.66 -10.74 20.35
C ALA A 159 -8.16 -9.72 19.32
N ASN A 160 -9.00 -8.77 19.76
CA ASN A 160 -9.50 -7.69 18.90
C ASN A 160 -8.45 -6.63 18.57
N GLU A 161 -7.28 -6.74 19.15
CA GLU A 161 -6.10 -5.95 18.83
C GLU A 161 -4.83 -6.74 19.12
N PHE A 162 -3.75 -6.37 18.47
CA PHE A 162 -2.40 -6.82 18.78
C PHE A 162 -1.43 -5.64 18.74
N THR A 163 -0.34 -5.74 19.49
CA THR A 163 0.70 -4.71 19.55
C THR A 163 2.03 -5.27 19.06
N VAL A 164 2.72 -4.51 18.22
CA VAL A 164 4.11 -4.75 17.85
C VAL A 164 4.98 -3.71 18.58
N HIS A 165 5.84 -4.19 19.47
CA HIS A 165 6.85 -3.38 20.15
C HIS A 165 8.16 -3.48 19.37
N CYS A 166 8.74 -2.34 19.00
CA CYS A 166 10.05 -2.26 18.33
C CYS A 166 10.53 -0.81 18.24
N THR A 167 11.73 -0.64 17.69
CA THR A 167 12.23 0.64 17.18
C THR A 167 12.58 0.45 15.69
N GLY A 168 12.08 1.30 14.80
CA GLY A 168 12.32 1.25 13.36
C GLY A 168 11.09 0.83 12.55
N GLU A 169 11.29 0.59 11.26
CA GLU A 169 10.21 0.42 10.30
C GLU A 169 9.90 -1.06 10.03
N TYR A 170 8.61 -1.34 9.84
CA TYR A 170 8.09 -2.65 9.45
C TYR A 170 6.78 -2.50 8.67
N LEU A 171 6.36 -3.56 8.03
CA LEU A 171 5.11 -3.62 7.28
C LEU A 171 4.23 -4.72 7.85
N VAL A 172 2.97 -4.42 8.07
CA VAL A 172 1.97 -5.38 8.53
C VAL A 172 1.04 -5.72 7.37
N PHE A 173 0.76 -7.00 7.18
CA PHE A 173 -0.34 -7.46 6.33
C PHE A 173 -1.43 -8.06 7.22
N LEU A 174 -2.65 -7.56 7.08
CA LEU A 174 -3.85 -8.09 7.72
C LEU A 174 -4.69 -8.79 6.67
N ALA A 175 -4.89 -10.08 6.82
CA ALA A 175 -5.74 -10.84 5.92
C ALA A 175 -7.23 -10.48 6.13
N SER A 176 -7.99 -10.47 5.03
CA SER A 176 -9.45 -10.20 5.04
C SER A 176 -10.30 -11.46 5.18
N ILE A 177 -9.66 -12.63 5.31
CA ILE A 177 -10.30 -13.96 5.38
C ILE A 177 -10.21 -14.47 6.81
#